data_9b80c4e57f22ede846a9b2b03e8246c4
#
_entry.id   9b80c4e57f22ede846a9b2b03e8246c4
#
_cell.length_a   1.000
_cell.length_b   1.000
_cell.length_c   1.000
_cell.angle_alpha   90.00
_cell.angle_beta   90.00
_cell.angle_gamma   90.00
#
_symmetry.space_group_name_H-M   'P 1'
#
loop_
_entity.id
_entity.type
_entity.pdbx_description
1 polymer ?
#
loop_
_entity_poly.entity_id
_entity_poly.type
_entity_poly.pdbx_seq_one_letter_code
_entity_poly.pdbx_strand_id
1 'polypeptide(L)'
;AAAGFTVEFLRRSEGAGVKSADIIMNGVAWEMKAPRTANLKKIQRVLRRASSQSRNVIIDCIRLDGLSDDAVERELRKLKPLVKSVKRIILVTKTRTVIDI
;
A
#
# COMPACT_ATOMS: atom_id res chain seq x y z
N ALA A 1 -0.46 15.64 -8.26
CA ALA A 1 -0.78 14.68 -7.21
C ALA A 1 -0.49 15.29 -5.84
N ALA A 2 -1.36 15.02 -4.88
CA ALA A 2 -1.12 15.43 -3.50
C ALA A 2 0.21 14.85 -3.03
N ALA A 3 0.93 15.57 -2.18
CA ALA A 3 2.23 15.18 -1.64
C ALA A 3 3.37 15.14 -2.67
N GLY A 4 3.18 15.70 -3.87
CA GLY A 4 4.26 15.85 -4.85
C GLY A 4 4.72 14.56 -5.53
N PHE A 5 3.94 13.49 -5.45
CA PHE A 5 4.29 12.22 -6.11
C PHE A 5 3.81 12.22 -7.56
N THR A 6 4.67 11.72 -8.45
CA THR A 6 4.32 11.41 -9.83
C THR A 6 4.05 9.91 -9.92
N VAL A 7 2.84 9.55 -10.37
CA VAL A 7 2.42 8.15 -10.43
C VAL A 7 2.35 7.70 -11.88
N GLU A 8 3.05 6.62 -12.20
CA GLU A 8 2.99 5.96 -13.50
C GLU A 8 2.58 4.50 -13.29
N PHE A 9 1.49 4.09 -13.94
CA PHE A 9 1.03 2.72 -13.84
C PHE A 9 1.87 1.82 -14.72
N LEU A 10 2.39 0.74 -14.13
CA LEU A 10 3.07 -0.30 -14.88
C LEU A 10 2.05 -1.13 -15.65
N ARG A 11 2.38 -1.43 -16.89
CA ARG A 11 1.69 -2.50 -17.58
C ARG A 11 2.02 -3.81 -16.88
N ARG A 12 0.97 -4.52 -16.46
CA ARG A 12 1.18 -5.86 -15.94
C ARG A 12 1.81 -6.71 -17.05
N SER A 13 2.96 -7.28 -16.74
CA SER A 13 3.54 -8.29 -17.58
C SER A 13 2.60 -9.49 -17.61
N GLU A 14 2.15 -9.90 -18.78
CA GLU A 14 1.30 -11.07 -18.92
C GLU A 14 2.08 -12.38 -18.82
N GLY A 15 3.37 -12.31 -18.58
CA GLY A 15 4.19 -13.48 -18.36
C GLY A 15 3.85 -14.17 -17.06
N ALA A 16 3.48 -15.45 -17.14
CA ALA A 16 3.18 -16.24 -15.95
C ALA A 16 4.40 -16.28 -15.04
N GLY A 17 4.18 -16.03 -13.75
CA GLY A 17 5.21 -16.12 -12.71
C GLY A 17 6.03 -14.88 -12.49
N VAL A 18 5.82 -13.81 -13.23
CA VAL A 18 6.53 -12.55 -13.00
C VAL A 18 5.76 -11.73 -11.96
N LYS A 19 6.35 -11.61 -10.79
CA LYS A 19 5.86 -10.70 -9.75
C LYS A 19 6.43 -9.32 -10.04
N SER A 20 5.60 -8.41 -10.53
CA SER A 20 6.00 -7.03 -10.74
C SER A 20 5.19 -6.11 -9.85
N ALA A 21 5.78 -5.02 -9.44
CA ALA A 21 5.05 -3.97 -8.74
C ALA A 21 4.00 -3.36 -9.69
N ASP A 22 2.88 -2.91 -9.12
CA ASP A 22 1.75 -2.39 -9.89
C ASP A 22 1.99 -0.97 -10.41
N ILE A 23 2.81 -0.18 -9.73
CA ILE A 23 2.95 1.26 -9.96
C ILE A 23 4.41 1.66 -9.90
N ILE A 24 4.83 2.55 -10.80
CA ILE A 24 6.07 3.32 -10.62
C ILE A 24 5.69 4.73 -10.15
N MET A 25 6.30 5.18 -9.07
CA MET A 25 6.10 6.50 -8.51
C MET A 25 7.46 7.12 -8.24
N ASN A 26 7.74 8.26 -8.84
CA ASN A 26 9.05 8.93 -8.77
C ASN A 26 10.22 8.00 -9.14
N GLY A 27 10.02 7.15 -10.16
CA GLY A 27 11.03 6.20 -10.60
C GLY A 27 11.20 4.96 -9.74
N VAL A 28 10.37 4.80 -8.71
CA VAL A 28 10.42 3.67 -7.77
C VAL A 28 9.20 2.80 -7.93
N ALA A 29 9.42 1.48 -7.99
CA ALA A 29 8.32 0.51 -8.10
C ALA A 29 7.60 0.34 -6.76
N TRP A 30 6.27 0.35 -6.80
CA TRP A 30 5.40 0.23 -5.63
C TRP A 30 4.36 -0.85 -5.86
N GLU A 31 4.06 -1.61 -4.82
CA GLU A 31 2.93 -2.53 -4.82
C GLU A 31 1.73 -1.83 -4.20
N MET A 32 0.59 -1.80 -4.91
CA MET A 32 -0.64 -1.19 -4.42
C MET A 32 -1.63 -2.27 -4.01
N LYS A 33 -2.23 -2.10 -2.84
CA LYS A 33 -3.34 -2.92 -2.36
C LYS A 33 -4.50 -2.02 -1.99
N ALA A 34 -5.70 -2.41 -2.41
CA ALA A 34 -6.92 -1.65 -2.17
C ALA A 34 -7.96 -2.55 -1.48
N PRO A 35 -7.82 -2.77 -0.16
CA PRO A 35 -8.77 -3.60 0.56
C PRO A 35 -10.16 -2.95 0.62
N ARG A 36 -11.21 -3.75 0.49
CA ARG A 36 -12.59 -3.27 0.53
C ARG A 36 -13.23 -3.46 1.89
N THR A 37 -12.98 -4.62 2.51
CA THR A 37 -13.49 -4.94 3.83
C THR A 37 -12.34 -5.46 4.64
N ALA A 38 -12.11 -4.87 5.81
CA ALA A 38 -10.96 -5.27 6.60
C ALA A 38 -11.21 -5.10 8.09
N ASN A 39 -10.48 -5.89 8.84
CA ASN A 39 -10.19 -5.66 10.24
C ASN A 39 -8.66 -5.48 10.38
N LEU A 40 -8.17 -5.26 11.61
CA LEU A 40 -6.75 -5.02 11.81
C LEU A 40 -5.89 -6.23 11.39
N LYS A 41 -6.37 -7.44 11.59
CA LYS A 41 -5.65 -8.65 11.16
C LYS A 41 -5.50 -8.71 9.64
N LYS A 42 -6.53 -8.28 8.93
CA LYS A 42 -6.50 -8.26 7.47
C LYS A 42 -5.53 -7.20 6.96
N ILE A 43 -5.46 -6.03 7.60
CA ILE A 43 -4.48 -5.00 7.26
C ILE A 43 -3.07 -5.55 7.42
N GLN A 44 -2.77 -6.24 8.49
CA GLN A 44 -1.48 -6.89 8.70
C GLN A 44 -1.16 -7.88 7.57
N ARG A 45 -2.13 -8.70 7.20
CA ARG A 45 -1.97 -9.72 6.15
C ARG A 45 -1.75 -9.07 4.78
N VAL A 46 -2.51 -8.02 4.48
CA VAL A 46 -2.36 -7.25 3.24
C VAL A 46 -0.97 -6.65 3.14
N LEU A 47 -0.49 -6.02 4.22
CA LEU A 47 0.84 -5.43 4.23
C LEU A 47 1.93 -6.49 4.02
N ARG A 48 1.83 -7.63 4.68
CA ARG A 48 2.82 -8.72 4.51
C ARG A 48 2.85 -9.25 3.09
N ARG A 49 1.69 -9.43 2.47
CA ARG A 49 1.61 -9.87 1.07
C ARG A 49 2.19 -8.83 0.11
N ALA A 50 1.85 -7.56 0.31
CA ALA A 50 2.35 -6.50 -0.54
C ALA A 50 3.87 -6.37 -0.43
N SER A 51 4.41 -6.46 0.77
CA SER A 51 5.86 -6.33 1.00
C SER A 51 6.66 -7.52 0.44
N SER A 52 6.01 -8.64 0.15
CA SER A 52 6.66 -9.74 -0.56
C SER A 52 6.81 -9.44 -2.05
N GLN A 53 6.04 -8.52 -2.59
CA GLN A 53 6.07 -8.10 -3.99
C GLN A 53 7.01 -6.90 -4.20
N SER A 54 7.01 -5.97 -3.26
CA SER A 54 7.84 -4.77 -3.30
C SER A 54 8.10 -4.29 -1.88
N ARG A 55 9.26 -3.67 -1.66
CA ARG A 55 9.57 -3.02 -0.38
C ARG A 55 8.77 -1.74 -0.18
N ASN A 56 8.20 -1.19 -1.24
CA ASN A 56 7.44 0.04 -1.23
C ASN A 56 5.99 -0.30 -1.49
N VAL A 57 5.12 0.04 -0.55
CA VAL A 57 3.72 -0.39 -0.54
C VAL A 57 2.80 0.80 -0.45
N ILE A 58 1.75 0.80 -1.26
CA ILE A 58 0.65 1.76 -1.17
C ILE A 58 -0.58 0.99 -0.69
N ILE A 59 -1.17 1.45 0.40
CA ILE A 59 -2.45 0.94 0.90
C ILE A 59 -3.52 1.97 0.57
N ASP A 60 -4.39 1.62 -0.37
CA ASP A 60 -5.48 2.48 -0.81
C ASP A 60 -6.75 2.11 -0.04
N CYS A 61 -7.22 3.02 0.81
CA CYS A 61 -8.38 2.81 1.67
C CYS A 61 -9.62 3.56 1.19
N ILE A 62 -9.65 4.07 -0.03
CA ILE A 62 -10.79 4.83 -0.54
C ILE A 62 -12.08 4.01 -0.46
N ARG A 63 -12.01 2.71 -0.72
CA ARG A 63 -13.15 1.79 -0.68
C ARG A 63 -13.20 0.92 0.56
N LEU A 64 -12.37 1.20 1.54
CA LEU A 64 -12.30 0.36 2.74
C LEU A 64 -13.52 0.58 3.62
N ASP A 65 -14.18 -0.50 3.99
CA ASP A 65 -15.27 -0.54 4.95
C ASP A 65 -14.84 -1.30 6.20
N GLY A 66 -15.34 -0.89 7.35
CA GLY A 66 -15.08 -1.55 8.63
C GLY A 66 -13.97 -0.97 9.49
N LEU A 67 -13.14 -0.09 8.95
CA LEU A 67 -12.08 0.60 9.72
C LEU A 67 -12.05 2.07 9.36
N SER A 68 -11.76 2.93 10.34
CA SER A 68 -11.50 4.34 10.12
C SER A 68 -10.09 4.56 9.56
N ASP A 69 -9.88 5.70 8.92
CA ASP A 69 -8.56 6.08 8.43
C ASP A 69 -7.54 6.14 9.57
N ASP A 70 -7.94 6.68 10.72
CA ASP A 70 -7.05 6.75 11.90
C ASP A 70 -6.65 5.36 12.40
N ALA A 71 -7.58 4.42 12.41
CA ALA A 71 -7.29 3.05 12.84
C ALA A 71 -6.29 2.38 11.90
N VAL A 72 -6.45 2.57 10.59
CA VAL A 72 -5.53 2.01 9.59
C VAL A 72 -4.16 2.67 9.71
N GLU A 73 -4.11 3.98 9.81
CA GLU A 73 -2.83 4.70 9.94
C GLU A 73 -2.06 4.22 11.17
N ARG A 74 -2.74 4.13 12.30
CA ARG A 74 -2.15 3.68 13.56
C ARG A 74 -1.60 2.27 13.44
N GLU A 75 -2.35 1.37 12.81
CA GLU A 75 -1.94 -0.01 12.63
C GLU A 75 -0.72 -0.10 11.68
N LEU A 76 -0.72 0.65 10.59
CA LEU A 76 0.42 0.66 9.65
C LEU A 76 1.68 1.21 10.30
N ARG A 77 1.57 2.25 11.12
CA ARG A 77 2.72 2.79 11.87
C ARG A 77 3.28 1.78 12.86
N LYS A 78 2.42 1.01 13.49
CA LYS A 78 2.81 -0.07 14.40
C LYS A 78 3.49 -1.22 13.64
N LEU A 79 2.97 -1.59 12.48
CA LEU A 79 3.46 -2.74 11.70
C LEU A 79 4.76 -2.46 10.96
N LYS A 80 5.00 -1.21 10.55
CA LYS A 80 6.17 -0.87 9.73
C LYS A 80 7.49 -1.39 10.31
N PRO A 81 7.80 -1.18 11.60
CA PRO A 81 9.03 -1.72 12.17
C PRO A 81 9.02 -3.24 12.36
N LEU A 82 7.83 -3.86 12.39
CA LEU A 82 7.68 -5.30 12.61
C LEU A 82 7.75 -6.10 11.32
N VAL A 83 7.37 -5.50 10.20
CA VAL A 83 7.43 -6.15 8.88
C VAL A 83 8.73 -5.74 8.21
N LYS A 84 9.75 -6.55 8.38
CA LYS A 84 11.12 -6.21 7.95
C LYS A 84 11.28 -6.05 6.43
N SER A 85 10.42 -6.69 5.65
CA SER A 85 10.47 -6.61 4.19
C SER A 85 9.94 -5.29 3.64
N VAL A 86 9.17 -4.52 4.41
CA VAL A 86 8.66 -3.23 3.97
C VAL A 86 9.66 -2.12 4.30
N LYS A 87 9.89 -1.22 3.33
CA LYS A 87 10.74 -0.05 3.51
C LYS A 87 9.92 1.22 3.64
N ARG A 88 8.93 1.40 2.77
CA ARG A 88 8.06 2.56 2.75
C ARG A 88 6.61 2.15 2.60
N ILE A 89 5.73 2.88 3.28
CA ILE A 89 4.29 2.69 3.19
C ILE A 89 3.65 4.04 2.92
N ILE A 90 2.82 4.10 1.89
CA ILE A 90 1.95 5.24 1.60
C ILE A 90 0.52 4.81 1.88
N LEU A 91 -0.19 5.58 2.67
CA LEU A 91 -1.61 5.37 2.94
C LEU A 91 -2.42 6.40 2.17
N VAL A 92 -3.39 5.94 1.39
CA VAL A 92 -4.39 6.80 0.76
C VAL A 92 -5.70 6.62 1.53
N THR A 93 -6.17 7.71 2.15
CA THR A 93 -7.35 7.68 3.02
C THR A 93 -8.65 7.71 2.22
N LYS A 94 -9.76 7.52 2.92
CA LYS A 94 -11.11 7.63 2.32
C LYS A 94 -11.38 9.04 1.77
N THR A 95 -10.74 10.05 2.32
CA THR A 95 -10.82 11.44 1.85
C THR A 95 -9.78 11.75 0.77
N ARG A 96 -9.08 10.74 0.27
CA ARG A 96 -8.03 10.85 -0.74
C ARG A 96 -6.81 11.64 -0.28
N THR A 97 -6.61 11.73 1.03
CA THR A 97 -5.38 12.29 1.58
C THR A 97 -4.27 11.24 1.51
N VAL A 98 -3.07 11.67 1.12
CA VAL A 98 -1.90 10.80 1.00
C VAL A 98 -1.03 11.01 2.23
N ILE A 99 -0.76 9.92 2.95
CA ILE A 99 0.03 9.94 4.18
C ILE A 99 1.24 9.03 4.01
N ASP A 100 2.42 9.58 4.27
CA ASP A 100 3.67 8.82 4.31
C ASP A 100 3.83 8.24 5.72
N ILE A 101 3.75 6.93 5.82
CA ILE A 101 3.87 6.22 7.09
C ILE A 101 5.40 6.09 7.48
#